data_c9a903c5052f5388a2f1add16fc3b3c2
#
_entry.id   c9a903c5052f5388a2f1add16fc3b3c2
#
_cell.length_a   1.000
_cell.length_b   1.000
_cell.length_c   1.000
_cell.angle_alpha   90.00
_cell.angle_beta   90.00
_cell.angle_gamma   90.00
#
_symmetry.space_group_name_H-M   'P 1'
#
loop_
_entity.id
_entity.type
_entity.pdbx_description
1 polymer ?
#
loop_
_entity_poly.entity_id
_entity_poly.type
_entity_poly.pdbx_seq_one_letter_code
_entity_poly.pdbx_strand_id
1 'polypeptide(L)'
;MTTENFYEVLGLPQNVTAEDVEKALREQRKRYRLLTSHPERAKAREGEDRLELLDRVEQTLLNPSARASYDESLKRRGPAPRPSAEYRSTSGDSKEERLRADMRYAWENENWNSLAKFAQAMHRIRPDDVEAWEKLAAAYLWGDWDYNRRRDVMHAIWQARRYGSEHEEFLLMMERSLAQRDGDHERVMDINRQLMALKPEDTDYICDFIISRWNAGQHAEALQDADNALAAYPDNPQMLRLHAIIHMEEADSHGVIYNGATIINSKEQVKAIRSSLSKVRDAYLLPYDLLLKYRNIEESMRFARRRPFTFGRLVRFFVTFVAGSLVLSVIWALLQGAIRSSNQAAYDTINGYMTVMTFIVLPIFAFYTAFPPYWK
;
A
#
# COMPACT_ATOMS: atom_id res chain seq x y z
N MET A 1 23.85 7.03 18.54
CA MET A 1 23.69 5.56 18.60
C MET A 1 23.14 5.24 19.99
N THR A 2 21.84 5.14 20.12
CA THR A 2 21.17 4.70 21.34
C THR A 2 21.49 3.22 21.55
N THR A 3 22.24 2.91 22.59
CA THR A 3 22.62 1.55 22.94
C THR A 3 21.43 0.91 23.67
N GLU A 4 20.48 0.36 22.89
CA GLU A 4 19.34 -0.38 23.45
C GLU A 4 19.84 -1.54 24.32
N ASN A 5 19.17 -1.75 25.46
CA ASN A 5 19.46 -2.89 26.32
C ASN A 5 18.89 -4.17 25.69
N PHE A 6 19.72 -5.14 25.37
CA PHE A 6 19.34 -6.37 24.67
C PHE A 6 18.30 -7.21 25.41
N TYR A 7 18.30 -7.18 26.74
CA TYR A 7 17.28 -7.84 27.54
C TYR A 7 15.92 -7.14 27.41
N GLU A 8 15.92 -5.79 27.35
CA GLU A 8 14.68 -5.00 27.15
C GLU A 8 14.15 -5.18 25.73
N VAL A 9 15.02 -5.29 24.71
CA VAL A 9 14.60 -5.61 23.32
C VAL A 9 13.84 -6.93 23.25
N LEU A 10 14.25 -7.93 24.05
CA LEU A 10 13.55 -9.22 24.11
C LEU A 10 12.39 -9.24 25.11
N GLY A 11 12.23 -8.20 25.92
CA GLY A 11 11.23 -8.18 27.01
C GLY A 11 11.55 -9.14 28.16
N LEU A 12 12.83 -9.46 28.36
CA LEU A 12 13.29 -10.45 29.34
C LEU A 12 14.09 -9.77 30.48
N PRO A 13 14.06 -10.33 31.72
CA PRO A 13 14.93 -9.91 32.80
C PRO A 13 16.36 -10.42 32.56
N GLN A 14 17.38 -9.77 33.19
CA GLN A 14 18.79 -10.12 32.99
C GLN A 14 19.20 -11.53 33.46
N ASN A 15 18.42 -12.14 34.38
CA ASN A 15 18.70 -13.45 34.97
C ASN A 15 18.06 -14.64 34.23
N VAL A 16 17.74 -14.48 32.94
CA VAL A 16 17.11 -15.51 32.12
C VAL A 16 18.08 -16.58 31.67
N THR A 17 17.52 -17.77 31.34
CA THR A 17 18.28 -18.87 30.74
C THR A 17 18.56 -18.62 29.26
N ALA A 18 19.55 -19.34 28.69
CA ALA A 18 19.79 -19.28 27.26
C ALA A 18 18.60 -19.79 26.44
N GLU A 19 17.86 -20.77 26.96
CA GLU A 19 16.65 -21.31 26.33
C GLU A 19 15.53 -20.26 26.23
N ASP A 20 15.35 -19.44 27.28
CA ASP A 20 14.37 -18.36 27.25
C ASP A 20 14.75 -17.28 26.24
N VAL A 21 16.07 -16.97 26.12
CA VAL A 21 16.58 -16.05 25.12
C VAL A 21 16.33 -16.56 23.71
N GLU A 22 16.61 -17.85 23.44
CA GLU A 22 16.34 -18.46 22.15
C GLU A 22 14.85 -18.48 21.79
N LYS A 23 13.98 -18.74 22.77
CA LYS A 23 12.53 -18.74 22.57
C LYS A 23 12.06 -17.34 22.20
N ALA A 24 12.46 -16.31 22.95
CA ALA A 24 12.10 -14.93 22.68
C ALA A 24 12.62 -14.45 21.31
N LEU A 25 13.86 -14.79 20.96
CA LEU A 25 14.43 -14.50 19.64
C LEU A 25 13.60 -15.12 18.50
N ARG A 26 13.18 -16.40 18.64
CA ARG A 26 12.34 -17.07 17.64
C ARG A 26 10.98 -16.39 17.46
N GLU A 27 10.35 -15.98 18.55
CA GLU A 27 9.06 -15.28 18.53
C GLU A 27 9.18 -13.89 17.89
N GLN A 28 10.20 -13.12 18.28
CA GLN A 28 10.44 -11.79 17.73
C GLN A 28 10.81 -11.85 16.24
N ARG A 29 11.67 -12.79 15.82
CA ARG A 29 12.02 -12.99 14.42
C ARG A 29 10.82 -13.35 13.56
N LYS A 30 9.92 -14.21 14.05
CA LYS A 30 8.67 -14.54 13.36
C LYS A 30 7.83 -13.29 13.11
N ARG A 31 7.72 -12.43 14.11
CA ARG A 31 6.97 -11.17 14.02
C ARG A 31 7.59 -10.22 12.99
N TYR A 32 8.90 -9.98 13.07
CA TYR A 32 9.56 -8.99 12.20
C TYR A 32 9.77 -9.51 10.76
N ARG A 33 9.89 -10.82 10.53
CA ARG A 33 9.85 -11.38 9.16
C ARG A 33 8.55 -11.11 8.43
N LEU A 34 7.44 -11.04 9.12
CA LEU A 34 6.17 -10.62 8.50
C LEU A 34 6.20 -9.15 8.08
N LEU A 35 6.92 -8.31 8.80
CA LEU A 35 7.06 -6.89 8.47
C LEU A 35 7.97 -6.63 7.27
N THR A 36 8.99 -7.47 7.01
CA THR A 36 9.87 -7.28 5.84
C THR A 36 9.15 -7.43 4.51
N SER A 37 8.03 -8.16 4.49
CA SER A 37 7.16 -8.31 3.32
C SER A 37 6.02 -7.28 3.29
N HIS A 38 6.03 -6.29 4.18
CA HIS A 38 4.98 -5.29 4.24
C HIS A 38 5.05 -4.36 3.02
N PRO A 39 3.90 -4.03 2.37
CA PRO A 39 3.88 -3.16 1.19
C PRO A 39 4.37 -1.73 1.49
N GLU A 40 4.28 -1.29 2.73
CA GLU A 40 4.79 0.00 3.19
C GLU A 40 6.29 -0.08 3.49
N ARG A 41 7.10 0.63 2.69
CA ARG A 41 8.57 0.61 2.78
C ARG A 41 9.12 0.97 4.16
N ALA A 42 8.47 1.88 4.89
CA ALA A 42 8.89 2.27 6.23
C ALA A 42 8.81 1.07 7.19
N LYS A 43 7.71 0.31 7.13
CA LYS A 43 7.52 -0.91 7.93
C LYS A 43 8.41 -2.06 7.49
N ALA A 44 8.66 -2.18 6.18
CA ALA A 44 9.61 -3.17 5.67
C ALA A 44 11.04 -2.90 6.20
N ARG A 45 11.48 -1.65 6.13
CA ARG A 45 12.78 -1.22 6.71
C ARG A 45 12.82 -1.43 8.23
N GLU A 46 11.78 -1.04 8.95
CA GLU A 46 11.69 -1.32 10.39
C GLU A 46 11.85 -2.81 10.67
N GLY A 47 11.20 -3.67 9.88
CA GLY A 47 11.35 -5.13 9.97
C GLY A 47 12.80 -5.58 9.74
N GLU A 48 13.48 -5.03 8.72
CA GLU A 48 14.89 -5.32 8.40
C GLU A 48 15.83 -4.85 9.53
N ASP A 49 15.70 -3.60 9.98
CA ASP A 49 16.50 -3.02 11.05
C ASP A 49 16.34 -3.81 12.37
N ARG A 50 15.13 -4.24 12.68
CA ARG A 50 14.83 -5.05 13.87
C ARG A 50 15.41 -6.46 13.76
N LEU A 51 15.39 -7.08 12.58
CA LEU A 51 16.02 -8.39 12.37
C LEU A 51 17.54 -8.31 12.53
N GLU A 52 18.18 -7.25 12.01
CA GLU A 52 19.63 -7.01 12.20
C GLU A 52 19.97 -6.79 13.69
N LEU A 53 19.11 -6.06 14.41
CA LEU A 53 19.27 -5.90 15.86
C LEU A 53 19.16 -7.25 16.58
N LEU A 54 18.17 -8.11 16.23
CA LEU A 54 18.02 -9.43 16.83
C LEU A 54 19.21 -10.37 16.55
N ASP A 55 19.88 -10.24 15.40
CA ASP A 55 21.09 -10.98 15.09
C ASP A 55 22.26 -10.56 16.01
N ARG A 56 22.39 -9.26 16.28
CA ARG A 56 23.36 -8.76 17.28
C ARG A 56 23.03 -9.21 18.69
N VAL A 57 21.75 -9.22 19.06
CA VAL A 57 21.28 -9.73 20.36
C VAL A 57 21.62 -11.21 20.52
N GLU A 58 21.37 -12.03 19.50
CA GLU A 58 21.71 -13.47 19.49
C GLU A 58 23.19 -13.71 19.68
N GLN A 59 24.05 -13.04 18.88
CA GLN A 59 25.49 -13.16 18.96
C GLN A 59 26.04 -12.79 20.34
N THR A 60 25.38 -11.85 21.02
CA THR A 60 25.82 -11.38 22.35
C THR A 60 25.25 -12.23 23.48
N LEU A 61 23.95 -12.52 23.50
CA LEU A 61 23.30 -13.15 24.66
C LEU A 61 23.39 -14.68 24.66
N LEU A 62 23.55 -15.34 23.49
CA LEU A 62 23.73 -16.80 23.41
C LEU A 62 25.20 -17.22 23.52
N ASN A 63 26.15 -16.31 23.34
CA ASN A 63 27.55 -16.60 23.57
C ASN A 63 27.92 -16.30 25.04
N PRO A 64 28.31 -17.28 25.86
CA PRO A 64 28.54 -17.09 27.30
C PRO A 64 29.58 -16.02 27.61
N SER A 65 30.66 -15.94 26.82
CA SER A 65 31.75 -14.96 27.05
C SER A 65 31.32 -13.54 26.63
N ALA A 66 30.61 -13.43 25.51
CA ALA A 66 30.08 -12.16 25.05
C ALA A 66 28.99 -11.64 26.02
N ARG A 67 28.10 -12.54 26.49
CA ARG A 67 27.08 -12.21 27.48
C ARG A 67 27.68 -11.71 28.79
N ALA A 68 28.71 -12.40 29.31
CA ALA A 68 29.38 -11.97 30.54
C ALA A 68 30.02 -10.57 30.41
N SER A 69 30.70 -10.31 29.27
CA SER A 69 31.27 -8.99 28.97
C SER A 69 30.18 -7.92 28.81
N TYR A 70 29.06 -8.26 28.18
CA TYR A 70 27.91 -7.38 28.02
C TYR A 70 27.26 -7.07 29.37
N ASP A 71 27.00 -8.07 30.21
CA ASP A 71 26.46 -7.92 31.55
C ASP A 71 27.33 -7.08 32.45
N GLU A 72 28.67 -7.24 32.34
CA GLU A 72 29.63 -6.39 33.03
C GLU A 72 29.57 -4.93 32.52
N SER A 73 29.42 -4.73 31.22
CA SER A 73 29.23 -3.40 30.62
C SER A 73 27.94 -2.74 31.08
N LEU A 74 26.83 -3.52 31.23
CA LEU A 74 25.58 -3.03 31.79
C LEU A 74 25.71 -2.65 33.26
N LYS A 75 26.47 -3.44 34.06
CA LYS A 75 26.74 -3.10 35.46
C LYS A 75 27.58 -1.83 35.58
N ARG A 76 28.56 -1.62 34.70
CA ARG A 76 29.37 -0.39 34.66
C ARG A 76 28.61 0.82 34.17
N ARG A 77 27.59 0.62 33.29
CA ARG A 77 26.72 1.70 32.82
C ARG A 77 25.70 2.12 33.90
N GLY A 78 25.54 1.33 34.96
CA GLY A 78 24.42 1.47 35.88
C GLY A 78 23.11 1.03 35.25
N PRO A 79 22.03 0.82 36.04
CA PRO A 79 20.71 0.73 35.48
C PRO A 79 20.50 1.96 34.62
N ALA A 80 19.94 1.79 33.38
CA ALA A 80 19.55 2.91 32.56
C ALA A 80 18.92 3.97 33.46
N PRO A 81 19.35 5.23 33.37
CA PRO A 81 19.01 6.21 34.39
C PRO A 81 17.52 6.14 34.61
N ARG A 82 17.12 5.49 35.70
CA ARG A 82 15.80 5.74 36.24
C ARG A 82 15.81 7.24 36.46
N PRO A 83 14.83 8.02 35.99
CA PRO A 83 14.76 9.44 36.27
C PRO A 83 14.43 9.66 37.75
N SER A 84 15.20 9.07 38.62
CA SER A 84 14.86 9.03 40.06
C SER A 84 16.00 9.35 41.00
N ALA A 85 17.25 9.52 40.54
CA ALA A 85 18.33 9.75 41.47
C ALA A 85 18.95 11.16 41.42
N GLU A 86 18.97 11.80 40.26
CA GLU A 86 19.56 13.16 40.18
C GLU A 86 18.51 14.29 40.12
N TYR A 87 17.24 13.98 39.88
CA TYR A 87 16.13 14.92 40.09
C TYR A 87 15.59 14.84 41.53
N ARG A 88 16.35 14.22 42.45
CA ARG A 88 16.07 14.29 43.89
C ARG A 88 16.69 15.55 44.44
N SER A 89 15.75 16.42 44.84
CA SER A 89 15.94 17.51 45.76
C SER A 89 16.46 18.83 45.18
N THR A 90 15.58 19.50 44.44
CA THR A 90 15.21 20.80 44.93
C THR A 90 13.91 20.63 45.72
N SER A 91 13.98 20.90 46.99
CA SER A 91 12.86 20.80 47.92
C SER A 91 11.78 21.81 47.52
N GLY A 92 10.80 21.38 46.74
CA GLY A 92 9.74 22.24 46.22
C GLY A 92 8.90 21.67 45.10
N ASP A 93 9.39 20.68 44.34
CA ASP A 93 8.66 20.15 43.19
C ASP A 93 7.40 19.43 43.68
N SER A 94 6.24 19.92 43.27
CA SER A 94 4.97 19.31 43.59
C SER A 94 4.90 17.89 43.00
N LYS A 95 4.12 17.01 43.62
CA LYS A 95 3.90 15.65 43.10
C LYS A 95 3.42 15.67 41.62
N GLU A 96 2.74 16.72 41.25
CA GLU A 96 2.26 17.01 39.91
C GLU A 96 3.42 17.22 38.91
N GLU A 97 4.43 18.06 39.26
CA GLU A 97 5.58 18.33 38.41
C GLU A 97 6.40 17.08 38.13
N ARG A 98 6.56 16.22 39.13
CA ARG A 98 7.23 14.93 38.97
C ARG A 98 6.48 14.01 38.02
N LEU A 99 5.15 13.91 38.17
CA LEU A 99 4.34 13.10 37.22
C LEU A 99 4.39 13.65 35.80
N ARG A 100 4.42 14.97 35.61
CA ARG A 100 4.59 15.57 34.28
C ARG A 100 5.95 15.23 33.69
N ALA A 101 7.02 15.27 34.48
CA ALA A 101 8.35 14.87 34.03
C ALA A 101 8.40 13.38 33.66
N ASP A 102 7.81 12.51 34.47
CA ASP A 102 7.72 11.06 34.21
C ASP A 102 6.88 10.75 32.98
N MET A 103 5.77 11.49 32.77
CA MET A 103 4.95 11.37 31.54
C MET A 103 5.74 11.78 30.30
N ARG A 104 6.46 12.90 30.34
CA ARG A 104 7.32 13.32 29.20
C ARG A 104 8.39 12.29 28.90
N TYR A 105 9.09 11.81 29.91
CA TYR A 105 10.11 10.78 29.75
C TYR A 105 9.54 9.49 29.13
N ALA A 106 8.38 9.03 29.62
CA ALA A 106 7.71 7.84 29.11
C ALA A 106 7.26 8.04 27.64
N TRP A 107 6.83 9.26 27.29
CA TRP A 107 6.46 9.63 25.93
C TRP A 107 7.65 9.60 24.97
N GLU A 108 8.75 10.26 25.34
CA GLU A 108 9.99 10.33 24.54
C GLU A 108 10.63 8.97 24.30
N ASN A 109 10.42 8.03 25.23
CA ASN A 109 10.94 6.66 25.13
C ASN A 109 9.88 5.66 24.64
N GLU A 110 8.74 6.12 24.14
CA GLU A 110 7.63 5.28 23.66
C GLU A 110 7.19 4.19 24.66
N ASN A 111 7.38 4.46 25.97
CA ASN A 111 7.00 3.53 27.02
C ASN A 111 5.52 3.72 27.38
N TRP A 112 4.65 3.21 26.50
CA TRP A 112 3.20 3.40 26.59
C TRP A 112 2.59 2.87 27.87
N ASN A 113 3.10 1.76 28.40
CA ASN A 113 2.61 1.18 29.66
C ASN A 113 2.93 2.06 30.87
N SER A 114 4.12 2.64 30.91
CA SER A 114 4.49 3.58 31.96
C SER A 114 3.73 4.90 31.80
N LEU A 115 3.59 5.38 30.56
CA LEU A 115 2.83 6.58 30.25
C LEU A 115 1.40 6.49 30.73
N ALA A 116 0.71 5.36 30.48
CA ALA A 116 -0.64 5.12 30.97
C ALA A 116 -0.73 5.19 32.50
N LYS A 117 0.24 4.58 33.21
CA LYS A 117 0.27 4.60 34.67
C LYS A 117 0.46 6.01 35.25
N PHE A 118 1.36 6.80 34.63
CA PHE A 118 1.62 8.16 35.08
C PHE A 118 0.44 9.09 34.77
N ALA A 119 -0.16 8.98 33.58
CA ALA A 119 -1.34 9.73 33.21
C ALA A 119 -2.53 9.42 34.14
N GLN A 120 -2.78 8.15 34.45
CA GLN A 120 -3.78 7.75 35.44
C GLN A 120 -3.48 8.29 36.83
N ALA A 121 -2.22 8.33 37.26
CA ALA A 121 -1.83 8.91 38.55
C ALA A 121 -2.05 10.43 38.54
N MET A 122 -1.84 11.12 37.43
CA MET A 122 -2.13 12.53 37.27
C MET A 122 -3.62 12.81 37.41
N HIS A 123 -4.52 12.03 36.80
CA HIS A 123 -5.97 12.19 36.91
C HIS A 123 -6.51 12.04 38.36
N ARG A 124 -5.81 11.29 39.20
CA ARG A 124 -6.18 11.21 40.63
C ARG A 124 -5.89 12.50 41.39
N ILE A 125 -4.99 13.33 40.88
CA ILE A 125 -4.59 14.62 41.48
C ILE A 125 -5.36 15.75 40.79
N ARG A 126 -5.40 15.70 39.43
CA ARG A 126 -6.06 16.68 38.59
C ARG A 126 -6.89 15.99 37.50
N PRO A 127 -8.18 15.75 37.81
CA PRO A 127 -9.10 15.07 36.85
C PRO A 127 -9.33 15.89 35.59
N ASP A 128 -9.09 17.19 35.61
CA ASP A 128 -9.23 18.16 34.51
C ASP A 128 -7.96 18.39 33.70
N ASP A 129 -6.89 17.63 33.96
CA ASP A 129 -5.61 17.80 33.25
C ASP A 129 -5.71 17.29 31.81
N VAL A 130 -5.74 18.22 30.86
CA VAL A 130 -5.90 17.97 29.44
C VAL A 130 -4.76 17.12 28.88
N GLU A 131 -3.50 17.50 29.19
CA GLU A 131 -2.31 16.78 28.71
C GLU A 131 -2.32 15.32 29.16
N ALA A 132 -2.72 15.07 30.39
CA ALA A 132 -2.81 13.71 30.90
C ALA A 132 -3.87 12.88 30.15
N TRP A 133 -5.02 13.46 29.78
CA TRP A 133 -6.02 12.77 28.96
C TRP A 133 -5.51 12.46 27.55
N GLU A 134 -4.83 13.41 26.89
CA GLU A 134 -4.21 13.20 25.58
C GLU A 134 -3.16 12.09 25.63
N LYS A 135 -2.27 12.13 26.61
CA LYS A 135 -1.23 11.11 26.81
C LYS A 135 -1.82 9.75 27.17
N LEU A 136 -2.92 9.71 27.91
CA LEU A 136 -3.63 8.46 28.22
C LEU A 136 -4.27 7.84 26.97
N ALA A 137 -4.91 8.65 26.13
CA ALA A 137 -5.46 8.21 24.86
C ALA A 137 -4.39 7.60 23.96
N ALA A 138 -3.26 8.29 23.82
CA ALA A 138 -2.11 7.84 23.05
C ALA A 138 -1.51 6.54 23.62
N ALA A 139 -1.33 6.47 24.93
CA ALA A 139 -0.80 5.28 25.59
C ALA A 139 -1.69 4.05 25.40
N TYR A 140 -3.01 4.24 25.41
CA TYR A 140 -3.96 3.16 25.15
C TYR A 140 -4.00 2.77 23.68
N LEU A 141 -3.81 3.73 22.76
CA LEU A 141 -3.84 3.48 21.32
C LEU A 141 -2.59 2.77 20.83
N TRP A 142 -1.40 3.18 21.28
CA TRP A 142 -0.11 2.71 20.78
C TRP A 142 0.57 1.67 21.70
N GLY A 143 0.05 1.47 22.91
CA GLY A 143 0.51 0.42 23.81
C GLY A 143 0.00 -0.98 23.45
N ASP A 144 0.00 -1.88 24.46
CA ASP A 144 -0.52 -3.24 24.29
C ASP A 144 -2.02 -3.19 23.96
N TRP A 145 -2.33 -3.43 22.65
CA TRP A 145 -3.68 -3.30 22.14
C TRP A 145 -4.53 -4.51 22.53
N ASP A 146 -5.65 -4.22 23.22
CA ASP A 146 -6.77 -5.13 23.40
C ASP A 146 -8.03 -4.45 22.84
N TYR A 147 -8.93 -5.23 22.21
CA TYR A 147 -10.20 -4.74 21.65
C TYR A 147 -11.03 -3.94 22.66
N ASN A 148 -10.97 -4.29 23.94
CA ASN A 148 -11.64 -3.54 25.02
C ASN A 148 -11.09 -2.12 25.19
N ARG A 149 -9.86 -1.87 24.79
CA ARG A 149 -9.20 -0.57 24.88
C ARG A 149 -9.77 0.50 23.94
N ARG A 150 -10.48 0.10 22.89
CA ARG A 150 -11.17 1.06 22.00
C ARG A 150 -12.02 2.06 22.77
N ARG A 151 -12.86 1.56 23.68
CA ARG A 151 -13.73 2.41 24.50
C ARG A 151 -12.92 3.34 25.40
N ASP A 152 -11.82 2.85 25.94
CA ASP A 152 -10.97 3.63 26.83
C ASP A 152 -10.24 4.74 26.08
N VAL A 153 -9.74 4.47 24.85
CA VAL A 153 -9.17 5.48 23.96
C VAL A 153 -10.20 6.57 23.64
N MET A 154 -11.39 6.18 23.18
CA MET A 154 -12.45 7.14 22.84
C MET A 154 -12.89 7.95 24.06
N HIS A 155 -12.98 7.33 25.22
CA HIS A 155 -13.29 8.03 26.47
C HIS A 155 -12.21 9.07 26.80
N ALA A 156 -10.93 8.72 26.69
CA ALA A 156 -9.84 9.65 26.97
C ALA A 156 -9.82 10.82 25.96
N ILE A 157 -10.05 10.57 24.68
CA ILE A 157 -10.19 11.61 23.65
C ILE A 157 -11.37 12.55 23.97
N TRP A 158 -12.51 11.97 24.34
CA TRP A 158 -13.68 12.76 24.70
C TRP A 158 -13.42 13.65 25.92
N GLN A 159 -12.73 13.13 26.94
CA GLN A 159 -12.37 13.91 28.13
C GLN A 159 -11.38 15.04 27.78
N ALA A 160 -10.37 14.77 26.94
CA ALA A 160 -9.45 15.79 26.47
C ALA A 160 -10.21 16.96 25.82
N ARG A 161 -11.15 16.67 24.91
CA ARG A 161 -12.02 17.70 24.29
C ARG A 161 -12.89 18.42 25.30
N ARG A 162 -13.50 17.67 26.24
CA ARG A 162 -14.37 18.24 27.27
C ARG A 162 -13.64 19.25 28.15
N TYR A 163 -12.37 18.98 28.46
CA TYR A 163 -11.55 19.87 29.27
C TYR A 163 -10.78 20.92 28.44
N GLY A 164 -11.07 21.05 27.15
CA GLY A 164 -10.60 22.13 26.31
C GLY A 164 -9.24 21.89 25.67
N SER A 165 -8.99 20.68 25.18
CA SER A 165 -7.78 20.40 24.38
C SER A 165 -7.72 21.33 23.16
N GLU A 166 -6.58 21.97 22.96
CA GLU A 166 -6.27 22.78 21.78
C GLU A 166 -5.64 21.92 20.66
N HIS A 167 -5.34 20.65 20.92
CA HIS A 167 -4.67 19.74 20.00
C HIS A 167 -5.67 18.88 19.21
N GLU A 168 -6.69 19.52 18.60
CA GLU A 168 -7.76 18.81 17.86
C GLU A 168 -7.20 17.93 16.72
N GLU A 169 -6.17 18.40 16.02
CA GLU A 169 -5.46 17.60 15.01
C GLU A 169 -4.95 16.26 15.59
N PHE A 170 -4.29 16.32 16.73
CA PHE A 170 -3.75 15.12 17.39
C PHE A 170 -4.85 14.16 17.83
N LEU A 171 -5.96 14.68 18.35
CA LEU A 171 -7.12 13.88 18.72
C LEU A 171 -7.76 13.21 17.52
N LEU A 172 -7.93 13.94 16.40
CA LEU A 172 -8.44 13.38 15.15
C LEU A 172 -7.51 12.32 14.56
N MET A 173 -6.19 12.50 14.63
CA MET A 173 -5.23 11.47 14.19
C MET A 173 -5.35 10.18 15.01
N MET A 174 -5.61 10.27 16.32
CA MET A 174 -5.86 9.09 17.16
C MET A 174 -7.19 8.41 16.80
N GLU A 175 -8.27 9.17 16.60
CA GLU A 175 -9.55 8.63 16.13
C GLU A 175 -9.41 7.95 14.75
N ARG A 176 -8.66 8.58 13.83
CA ARG A 176 -8.37 8.00 12.52
C ARG A 176 -7.67 6.65 12.64
N SER A 177 -6.63 6.58 13.47
CA SER A 177 -5.88 5.33 13.70
C SER A 177 -6.80 4.23 14.26
N LEU A 178 -7.74 4.60 15.10
CA LEU A 178 -8.74 3.69 15.65
C LEU A 178 -9.68 3.16 14.54
N ALA A 179 -10.25 4.08 13.74
CA ALA A 179 -11.12 3.73 12.62
C ALA A 179 -10.42 2.86 11.57
N GLN A 180 -9.13 3.12 11.29
CA GLN A 180 -8.31 2.29 10.40
C GLN A 180 -8.15 0.86 10.93
N ARG A 181 -7.91 0.68 12.23
CA ARG A 181 -7.83 -0.65 12.86
C ARG A 181 -9.15 -1.42 12.81
N ASP A 182 -10.27 -0.69 12.86
CA ASP A 182 -11.62 -1.28 12.76
C ASP A 182 -12.01 -1.60 11.31
N GLY A 183 -11.27 -1.12 10.31
CA GLY A 183 -11.62 -1.22 8.90
C GLY A 183 -12.80 -0.31 8.51
N ASP A 184 -13.13 0.69 9.33
CA ASP A 184 -14.20 1.65 9.10
C ASP A 184 -13.72 2.76 8.13
N HIS A 185 -13.73 2.45 6.84
CA HIS A 185 -13.24 3.34 5.80
C HIS A 185 -14.06 4.63 5.68
N GLU A 186 -15.36 4.57 5.93
CA GLU A 186 -16.23 5.77 5.92
C GLU A 186 -15.84 6.73 7.04
N ARG A 187 -15.62 6.20 8.25
CA ARG A 187 -15.17 7.02 9.39
C ARG A 187 -13.78 7.60 9.16
N VAL A 188 -12.85 6.84 8.59
CA VAL A 188 -11.52 7.33 8.20
C VAL A 188 -11.64 8.49 7.22
N MET A 189 -12.48 8.37 6.21
CA MET A 189 -12.73 9.42 5.22
C MET A 189 -13.31 10.69 5.89
N ASP A 190 -14.27 10.55 6.79
CA ASP A 190 -14.86 11.69 7.50
C ASP A 190 -13.85 12.42 8.39
N ILE A 191 -12.97 11.67 9.08
CA ILE A 191 -11.92 12.26 9.89
C ILE A 191 -10.88 12.96 9.01
N ASN A 192 -10.46 12.35 7.90
CA ASN A 192 -9.54 12.99 6.97
C ASN A 192 -10.13 14.28 6.37
N ARG A 193 -11.44 14.33 6.12
CA ARG A 193 -12.12 15.59 5.73
C ARG A 193 -12.01 16.66 6.81
N GLN A 194 -12.13 16.29 8.09
CA GLN A 194 -11.97 17.23 9.20
C GLN A 194 -10.52 17.72 9.33
N LEU A 195 -9.54 16.81 9.20
CA LEU A 195 -8.11 17.16 9.20
C LEU A 195 -7.75 18.11 8.05
N MET A 196 -8.25 17.84 6.85
CA MET A 196 -8.09 18.72 5.69
C MET A 196 -8.75 20.09 5.91
N ALA A 197 -9.89 20.15 6.60
CA ALA A 197 -10.53 21.42 6.94
C ALA A 197 -9.74 22.24 7.98
N LEU A 198 -9.03 21.57 8.90
CA LEU A 198 -8.14 22.21 9.85
C LEU A 198 -6.87 22.78 9.21
N LYS A 199 -6.34 22.08 8.22
CA LYS A 199 -5.10 22.45 7.50
C LYS A 199 -5.28 22.27 6.00
N PRO A 200 -5.99 23.17 5.32
CA PRO A 200 -6.33 23.03 3.90
C PRO A 200 -5.11 23.10 2.96
N GLU A 201 -3.99 23.65 3.42
CA GLU A 201 -2.75 23.73 2.65
C GLU A 201 -1.84 22.50 2.82
N ASP A 202 -2.18 21.61 3.76
CA ASP A 202 -1.40 20.40 4.02
C ASP A 202 -1.74 19.32 2.99
N THR A 203 -0.81 19.11 2.06
CA THR A 203 -0.98 18.17 0.96
C THR A 203 -1.06 16.72 1.43
N ASP A 204 -0.55 16.39 2.63
CA ASP A 204 -0.65 15.05 3.20
C ASP A 204 -2.10 14.71 3.53
N TYR A 205 -2.87 15.65 4.10
CA TYR A 205 -4.28 15.43 4.40
C TYR A 205 -5.15 15.34 3.15
N ILE A 206 -4.79 16.07 2.07
CA ILE A 206 -5.45 15.93 0.76
C ILE A 206 -5.22 14.52 0.22
N CYS A 207 -3.98 14.03 0.26
CA CYS A 207 -3.65 12.66 -0.15
C CYS A 207 -4.40 11.61 0.66
N ASP A 208 -4.36 11.72 1.99
CA ASP A 208 -5.03 10.80 2.92
C ASP A 208 -6.55 10.78 2.71
N PHE A 209 -7.16 11.92 2.42
CA PHE A 209 -8.58 12.02 2.12
C PHE A 209 -8.92 11.28 0.81
N ILE A 210 -8.18 11.52 -0.27
CA ILE A 210 -8.41 10.89 -1.57
C ILE A 210 -8.23 9.37 -1.47
N ILE A 211 -7.17 8.90 -0.80
CA ILE A 211 -6.93 7.47 -0.56
C ILE A 211 -8.06 6.84 0.27
N SER A 212 -8.52 7.53 1.32
CA SER A 212 -9.62 7.00 2.15
C SER A 212 -10.94 6.93 1.38
N ARG A 213 -11.20 7.90 0.49
CA ARG A 213 -12.36 7.88 -0.41
C ARG A 213 -12.29 6.69 -1.39
N TRP A 214 -11.11 6.42 -1.95
CA TRP A 214 -10.89 5.24 -2.77
C TRP A 214 -11.18 3.94 -2.00
N ASN A 215 -10.64 3.81 -0.78
CA ASN A 215 -10.82 2.64 0.07
C ASN A 215 -12.28 2.48 0.56
N ALA A 216 -13.04 3.56 0.64
CA ALA A 216 -14.48 3.54 0.93
C ALA A 216 -15.33 3.17 -0.30
N GLY A 217 -14.71 2.84 -1.44
CA GLY A 217 -15.42 2.43 -2.68
C GLY A 217 -15.95 3.59 -3.51
N GLN A 218 -15.67 4.84 -3.17
CA GLN A 218 -16.08 6.04 -3.93
C GLN A 218 -15.03 6.34 -5.02
N HIS A 219 -14.83 5.38 -5.95
CA HIS A 219 -13.72 5.40 -6.91
C HIS A 219 -13.82 6.57 -7.89
N ALA A 220 -15.02 6.86 -8.42
CA ALA A 220 -15.23 7.93 -9.40
C ALA A 220 -14.88 9.31 -8.80
N GLU A 221 -15.33 9.55 -7.58
CA GLU A 221 -15.05 10.79 -6.85
C GLU A 221 -13.57 10.89 -6.46
N ALA A 222 -12.94 9.78 -6.07
CA ALA A 222 -11.51 9.75 -5.76
C ALA A 222 -10.64 10.06 -6.98
N LEU A 223 -11.01 9.55 -8.17
CA LEU A 223 -10.35 9.88 -9.44
C LEU A 223 -10.48 11.38 -9.76
N GLN A 224 -11.68 11.93 -9.62
CA GLN A 224 -11.92 13.35 -9.85
C GLN A 224 -11.13 14.22 -8.87
N ASP A 225 -11.09 13.87 -7.59
CA ASP A 225 -10.32 14.59 -6.58
C ASP A 225 -8.82 14.51 -6.85
N ALA A 226 -8.30 13.37 -7.31
CA ALA A 226 -6.90 13.24 -7.69
C ALA A 226 -6.54 14.11 -8.91
N ASP A 227 -7.41 14.16 -9.93
CA ASP A 227 -7.26 15.05 -11.09
C ASP A 227 -7.26 16.53 -10.66
N ASN A 228 -8.18 16.91 -9.75
CA ASN A 228 -8.29 18.28 -9.22
C ASN A 228 -7.07 18.66 -8.36
N ALA A 229 -6.63 17.76 -7.49
CA ALA A 229 -5.46 17.97 -6.63
C ALA A 229 -4.18 18.16 -7.45
N LEU A 230 -3.97 17.35 -8.49
CA LEU A 230 -2.83 17.52 -9.40
C LEU A 230 -2.92 18.85 -10.19
N ALA A 231 -4.13 19.26 -10.58
CA ALA A 231 -4.31 20.55 -11.25
C ALA A 231 -4.01 21.75 -10.34
N ALA A 232 -4.33 21.64 -9.03
CA ALA A 232 -4.04 22.65 -8.03
C ALA A 232 -2.54 22.70 -7.64
N TYR A 233 -1.88 21.54 -7.63
CA TYR A 233 -0.48 21.39 -7.22
C TYR A 233 0.34 20.63 -8.27
N PRO A 234 0.53 21.18 -9.50
CA PRO A 234 1.06 20.43 -10.65
C PRO A 234 2.51 19.97 -10.51
N ASP A 235 3.30 20.67 -9.71
CA ASP A 235 4.72 20.39 -9.47
C ASP A 235 4.98 19.70 -8.13
N ASN A 236 3.93 19.38 -7.36
CA ASN A 236 4.09 18.69 -6.08
C ASN A 236 4.31 17.20 -6.30
N PRO A 237 5.47 16.63 -5.85
CA PRO A 237 5.80 15.22 -6.07
C PRO A 237 4.80 14.24 -5.42
N GLN A 238 4.19 14.64 -4.30
CA GLN A 238 3.19 13.81 -3.62
C GLN A 238 1.90 13.73 -4.43
N MET A 239 1.45 14.87 -5.01
CA MET A 239 0.28 14.89 -5.87
C MET A 239 0.49 14.09 -7.15
N LEU A 240 1.65 14.21 -7.79
CA LEU A 240 2.02 13.38 -8.94
C LEU A 240 1.99 11.89 -8.59
N ARG A 241 2.56 11.54 -7.45
CA ARG A 241 2.57 10.16 -6.96
C ARG A 241 1.16 9.65 -6.64
N LEU A 242 0.35 10.43 -5.92
CA LEU A 242 -1.03 10.08 -5.59
C LEU A 242 -1.86 9.85 -6.84
N HIS A 243 -1.82 10.81 -7.76
CA HIS A 243 -2.54 10.73 -9.04
C HIS A 243 -2.15 9.44 -9.82
N ALA A 244 -0.86 9.14 -9.89
CA ALA A 244 -0.39 7.92 -10.53
C ALA A 244 -0.91 6.66 -9.82
N ILE A 245 -0.89 6.63 -8.47
CA ILE A 245 -1.41 5.48 -7.69
C ILE A 245 -2.88 5.26 -8.00
N ILE A 246 -3.73 6.28 -7.87
CA ILE A 246 -5.18 6.17 -8.04
C ILE A 246 -5.54 5.72 -9.46
N HIS A 247 -4.90 6.27 -10.50
CA HIS A 247 -5.15 5.84 -11.88
C HIS A 247 -4.59 4.45 -12.21
N MET A 248 -3.53 4.00 -11.53
CA MET A 248 -3.06 2.62 -11.65
C MET A 248 -3.96 1.62 -10.92
N GLU A 249 -4.49 1.99 -9.74
CA GLU A 249 -5.50 1.16 -9.04
C GLU A 249 -6.78 1.01 -9.88
N GLU A 250 -7.23 2.11 -10.51
CA GLU A 250 -8.36 2.06 -11.46
C GLU A 250 -8.04 1.16 -12.66
N ALA A 251 -6.84 1.27 -13.23
CA ALA A 251 -6.43 0.39 -14.31
C ALA A 251 -6.44 -1.09 -13.90
N ASP A 252 -5.92 -1.42 -12.71
CA ASP A 252 -5.92 -2.78 -12.17
C ASP A 252 -7.35 -3.31 -11.92
N SER A 253 -8.27 -2.45 -11.48
CA SER A 253 -9.66 -2.82 -11.18
C SER A 253 -10.43 -3.33 -12.41
N HIS A 254 -10.02 -2.94 -13.61
CA HIS A 254 -10.61 -3.42 -14.87
C HIS A 254 -10.17 -4.84 -15.25
N GLY A 255 -9.13 -5.38 -14.64
CA GLY A 255 -8.69 -6.76 -14.85
C GLY A 255 -9.31 -7.74 -13.87
N VAL A 256 -9.08 -9.03 -14.08
CA VAL A 256 -9.42 -10.10 -13.14
C VAL A 256 -8.14 -10.54 -12.44
N ILE A 257 -8.10 -10.43 -11.12
CA ILE A 257 -6.95 -10.88 -10.36
C ILE A 257 -7.02 -12.41 -10.20
N TYR A 258 -6.00 -13.12 -10.71
CA TYR A 258 -5.85 -14.55 -10.55
C TYR A 258 -4.41 -14.87 -10.14
N ASN A 259 -4.23 -15.52 -8.99
CA ASN A 259 -2.92 -15.81 -8.40
C ASN A 259 -1.98 -14.59 -8.30
N GLY A 260 -2.54 -13.42 -7.97
CA GLY A 260 -1.77 -12.17 -7.83
C GLY A 260 -1.37 -11.50 -9.15
N ALA A 261 -1.83 -12.00 -10.29
CA ALA A 261 -1.62 -11.39 -11.60
C ALA A 261 -2.93 -10.85 -12.18
N THR A 262 -2.87 -9.68 -12.80
CA THR A 262 -4.03 -9.10 -13.50
C THR A 262 -4.22 -9.77 -14.84
N ILE A 263 -5.32 -10.52 -15.00
CA ILE A 263 -5.70 -11.17 -16.24
C ILE A 263 -6.70 -10.28 -17.01
N ILE A 264 -6.43 -10.06 -18.27
CA ILE A 264 -7.26 -9.25 -19.17
C ILE A 264 -7.92 -10.17 -20.21
N ASN A 265 -9.25 -10.24 -20.15
CA ASN A 265 -10.06 -11.20 -20.90
C ASN A 265 -10.87 -10.56 -22.05
N SER A 266 -10.94 -9.22 -22.14
CA SER A 266 -11.74 -8.53 -23.14
C SER A 266 -11.05 -7.33 -23.78
N LYS A 267 -11.54 -6.92 -24.92
CA LYS A 267 -11.07 -5.71 -25.63
C LYS A 267 -11.48 -4.44 -24.86
N GLU A 268 -12.63 -4.49 -24.24
CA GLU A 268 -13.19 -3.41 -23.41
C GLU A 268 -12.30 -3.16 -22.20
N GLN A 269 -11.85 -4.21 -21.53
CA GLN A 269 -10.86 -4.12 -20.42
C GLN A 269 -9.55 -3.48 -20.90
N VAL A 270 -8.99 -3.93 -22.03
CA VAL A 270 -7.76 -3.31 -22.57
C VAL A 270 -7.97 -1.83 -22.87
N LYS A 271 -9.15 -1.43 -23.38
CA LYS A 271 -9.46 -0.03 -23.66
C LYS A 271 -9.56 0.78 -22.36
N ALA A 272 -10.24 0.26 -21.35
CA ALA A 272 -10.40 0.90 -20.05
C ALA A 272 -9.05 1.07 -19.35
N ILE A 273 -8.25 0.01 -19.21
CA ILE A 273 -6.91 0.04 -18.62
C ILE A 273 -6.02 1.07 -19.33
N ARG A 274 -6.04 1.09 -20.67
CA ARG A 274 -5.27 2.08 -21.44
C ARG A 274 -5.73 3.50 -21.16
N SER A 275 -7.05 3.72 -21.04
CA SER A 275 -7.60 5.05 -20.71
C SER A 275 -7.07 5.53 -19.37
N SER A 276 -7.10 4.70 -18.33
CA SER A 276 -6.61 5.03 -17.00
C SER A 276 -5.08 5.26 -17.00
N LEU A 277 -4.30 4.35 -17.62
CA LEU A 277 -2.85 4.54 -17.70
C LEU A 277 -2.42 5.76 -18.52
N SER A 278 -3.21 6.17 -19.52
CA SER A 278 -2.87 7.35 -20.33
C SER A 278 -2.95 8.66 -19.54
N LYS A 279 -3.62 8.66 -18.40
CA LYS A 279 -3.69 9.80 -17.48
C LYS A 279 -2.48 9.89 -16.56
N VAL A 280 -1.74 8.81 -16.35
CA VAL A 280 -0.51 8.81 -15.54
C VAL A 280 0.54 9.67 -16.22
N ARG A 281 0.76 10.88 -15.68
CA ARG A 281 1.76 11.81 -16.19
C ARG A 281 3.15 11.36 -15.78
N ASP A 282 4.12 11.61 -16.66
CA ASP A 282 5.55 11.46 -16.38
C ASP A 282 5.92 10.15 -15.67
N ALA A 283 5.35 9.02 -16.17
CA ALA A 283 5.52 7.70 -15.57
C ALA A 283 7.00 7.31 -15.32
N TYR A 284 7.94 7.88 -16.13
CA TYR A 284 9.38 7.65 -15.97
C TYR A 284 10.00 8.35 -14.73
N LEU A 285 9.32 9.34 -14.16
CA LEU A 285 9.72 10.03 -12.93
C LEU A 285 9.18 9.36 -11.66
N LEU A 286 8.31 8.35 -11.82
CA LEU A 286 7.74 7.63 -10.68
C LEU A 286 8.84 6.87 -9.90
N PRO A 287 8.70 6.73 -8.58
CA PRO A 287 9.52 5.82 -7.79
C PRO A 287 9.55 4.42 -8.39
N TYR A 288 10.65 3.71 -8.17
CA TYR A 288 10.90 2.40 -8.82
C TYR A 288 9.76 1.39 -8.64
N ASP A 289 9.19 1.33 -7.44
CA ASP A 289 8.05 0.46 -7.10
C ASP A 289 6.80 0.76 -7.92
N LEU A 290 6.45 2.04 -8.08
CA LEU A 290 5.33 2.48 -8.90
C LEU A 290 5.60 2.32 -10.39
N LEU A 291 6.83 2.59 -10.83
CA LEU A 291 7.24 2.33 -12.20
C LEU A 291 7.16 0.84 -12.56
N LEU A 292 7.54 -0.04 -11.61
CA LEU A 292 7.42 -1.48 -11.80
C LEU A 292 5.94 -1.89 -11.92
N LYS A 293 5.06 -1.38 -11.05
CA LYS A 293 3.61 -1.61 -11.14
C LYS A 293 3.06 -1.15 -12.49
N TYR A 294 3.39 0.06 -12.92
CA TYR A 294 2.98 0.61 -14.22
C TYR A 294 3.40 -0.31 -15.37
N ARG A 295 4.67 -0.75 -15.40
CA ARG A 295 5.19 -1.67 -16.41
C ARG A 295 4.50 -3.01 -16.41
N ASN A 296 4.22 -3.57 -15.24
CA ASN A 296 3.52 -4.86 -15.12
C ASN A 296 2.11 -4.79 -15.72
N ILE A 297 1.36 -3.70 -15.46
CA ILE A 297 0.03 -3.49 -16.06
C ILE A 297 0.17 -3.35 -17.59
N GLU A 298 1.14 -2.58 -18.06
CA GLU A 298 1.40 -2.40 -19.51
C GLU A 298 1.79 -3.72 -20.19
N GLU A 299 2.63 -4.53 -19.56
CA GLU A 299 3.01 -5.85 -20.06
C GLU A 299 1.82 -6.82 -20.09
N SER A 300 0.96 -6.81 -19.08
CA SER A 300 -0.28 -7.60 -19.06
C SER A 300 -1.18 -7.23 -20.23
N MET A 301 -1.32 -5.94 -20.54
CA MET A 301 -2.05 -5.49 -21.72
C MET A 301 -1.39 -5.95 -23.03
N ARG A 302 -0.06 -5.86 -23.12
CA ARG A 302 0.68 -6.32 -24.31
C ARG A 302 0.53 -7.81 -24.50
N PHE A 303 0.61 -8.59 -23.41
CA PHE A 303 0.40 -10.04 -23.43
C PHE A 303 -1.01 -10.40 -23.89
N ALA A 304 -2.04 -9.76 -23.32
CA ALA A 304 -3.43 -9.97 -23.72
C ALA A 304 -3.70 -9.71 -25.19
N ARG A 305 -2.93 -8.80 -25.82
CA ARG A 305 -3.01 -8.49 -27.26
C ARG A 305 -2.24 -9.45 -28.15
N ARG A 306 -1.33 -10.26 -27.57
CA ARG A 306 -0.58 -11.23 -28.35
C ARG A 306 -1.53 -12.25 -28.96
N ARG A 307 -1.22 -12.66 -30.17
CA ARG A 307 -1.94 -13.70 -30.90
C ARG A 307 -1.09 -14.96 -30.86
N PRO A 308 -1.35 -15.90 -29.94
CA PRO A 308 -0.49 -17.06 -29.79
C PRO A 308 -0.51 -17.92 -31.07
N PHE A 309 0.68 -18.24 -31.54
CA PHE A 309 0.88 -19.07 -32.70
C PHE A 309 0.85 -20.54 -32.22
N THR A 310 -0.27 -21.23 -32.47
CA THR A 310 -0.40 -22.66 -32.16
C THR A 310 -0.65 -23.44 -33.43
N PHE A 311 -0.22 -24.71 -33.45
CA PHE A 311 -0.43 -25.58 -34.63
C PHE A 311 -1.91 -25.68 -35.05
N GLY A 312 -2.81 -25.84 -34.07
CA GLY A 312 -4.25 -25.88 -34.37
C GLY A 312 -4.80 -24.59 -34.96
N ARG A 313 -4.25 -23.42 -34.59
CA ARG A 313 -4.59 -22.12 -35.22
C ARG A 313 -4.01 -21.99 -36.61
N LEU A 314 -2.82 -22.53 -36.83
CA LEU A 314 -2.22 -22.58 -38.14
C LEU A 314 -3.07 -23.46 -39.09
N VAL A 315 -3.48 -24.64 -38.65
CA VAL A 315 -4.41 -25.50 -39.39
C VAL A 315 -5.72 -24.77 -39.70
N ARG A 316 -6.31 -24.08 -38.72
CA ARG A 316 -7.54 -23.29 -38.94
C ARG A 316 -7.34 -22.19 -39.97
N PHE A 317 -6.20 -21.50 -39.93
CA PHE A 317 -5.83 -20.50 -40.96
C PHE A 317 -5.85 -21.11 -42.37
N PHE A 318 -5.13 -22.24 -42.55
CA PHE A 318 -5.08 -22.90 -43.85
C PHE A 318 -6.42 -23.42 -44.31
N VAL A 319 -7.21 -24.03 -43.43
CA VAL A 319 -8.56 -24.51 -43.75
C VAL A 319 -9.46 -23.35 -44.18
N THR A 320 -9.48 -22.26 -43.41
CA THR A 320 -10.29 -21.08 -43.78
C THR A 320 -9.82 -20.46 -45.10
N PHE A 321 -8.51 -20.35 -45.31
CA PHE A 321 -7.95 -19.81 -46.52
C PHE A 321 -8.27 -20.69 -47.73
N VAL A 322 -8.06 -22.01 -47.67
CA VAL A 322 -8.35 -22.95 -48.77
C VAL A 322 -9.85 -22.98 -49.07
N ALA A 323 -10.70 -23.10 -48.06
CA ALA A 323 -12.16 -23.10 -48.24
C ALA A 323 -12.64 -21.79 -48.88
N GLY A 324 -12.15 -20.64 -48.38
CA GLY A 324 -12.46 -19.35 -48.99
C GLY A 324 -11.99 -19.20 -50.42
N SER A 325 -10.77 -19.70 -50.72
CA SER A 325 -10.23 -19.69 -52.09
C SER A 325 -11.05 -20.55 -53.03
N LEU A 326 -11.49 -21.73 -52.60
CA LEU A 326 -12.39 -22.60 -53.37
C LEU A 326 -13.72 -21.91 -53.66
N VAL A 327 -14.35 -21.30 -52.65
CA VAL A 327 -15.62 -20.56 -52.85
C VAL A 327 -15.43 -19.40 -53.85
N LEU A 328 -14.37 -18.62 -53.72
CA LEU A 328 -14.08 -17.54 -54.64
C LEU A 328 -13.83 -18.05 -56.08
N SER A 329 -13.12 -19.19 -56.20
CA SER A 329 -12.86 -19.82 -57.52
C SER A 329 -14.13 -20.32 -58.19
N VAL A 330 -15.08 -20.92 -57.44
CA VAL A 330 -16.40 -21.34 -57.96
C VAL A 330 -17.22 -20.13 -58.39
N ILE A 331 -17.26 -19.07 -57.57
CA ILE A 331 -17.98 -17.83 -57.92
C ILE A 331 -17.38 -17.24 -59.21
N TRP A 332 -16.04 -17.21 -59.29
CA TRP A 332 -15.36 -16.71 -60.47
C TRP A 332 -15.69 -17.54 -61.73
N ALA A 333 -15.64 -18.89 -61.63
CA ALA A 333 -16.00 -19.78 -62.76
C ALA A 333 -17.43 -19.58 -63.24
N LEU A 334 -18.37 -19.37 -62.34
CA LEU A 334 -19.78 -19.07 -62.72
C LEU A 334 -19.94 -17.71 -63.39
N LEU A 335 -19.22 -16.70 -62.94
CA LEU A 335 -19.26 -15.36 -63.54
C LEU A 335 -18.51 -15.25 -64.86
N GLN A 336 -17.46 -16.02 -65.05
CA GLN A 336 -16.58 -15.99 -66.22
C GLN A 336 -17.33 -16.24 -67.51
N GLY A 337 -18.24 -17.21 -67.51
CA GLY A 337 -19.07 -17.54 -68.68
C GLY A 337 -19.99 -16.41 -69.12
N ALA A 338 -20.54 -15.69 -68.15
CA ALA A 338 -21.50 -14.62 -68.40
C ALA A 338 -20.83 -13.30 -68.85
N ILE A 339 -19.65 -13.00 -68.28
CA ILE A 339 -18.99 -11.70 -68.46
C ILE A 339 -18.10 -11.69 -69.69
N ARG A 340 -17.37 -12.78 -69.96
CA ARG A 340 -16.43 -12.87 -71.06
C ARG A 340 -17.06 -12.73 -72.44
N SER A 341 -18.35 -13.12 -72.54
CA SER A 341 -19.10 -13.03 -73.79
C SER A 341 -19.66 -11.65 -74.06
N SER A 342 -19.75 -10.76 -73.08
CA SER A 342 -20.39 -9.46 -73.20
C SER A 342 -19.44 -8.25 -73.16
N ASN A 343 -18.37 -8.26 -72.39
CA ASN A 343 -17.46 -7.11 -72.27
C ASN A 343 -16.08 -7.53 -71.73
N GLN A 344 -15.04 -7.44 -72.56
CA GLN A 344 -13.65 -7.78 -72.19
C GLN A 344 -13.08 -6.85 -71.12
N ALA A 345 -13.35 -5.54 -71.17
CA ALA A 345 -12.84 -4.60 -70.18
C ALA A 345 -13.46 -4.84 -68.77
N ALA A 346 -14.76 -5.21 -68.71
CA ALA A 346 -15.40 -5.61 -67.47
C ALA A 346 -14.80 -6.91 -66.92
N TYR A 347 -14.48 -7.88 -67.78
CA TYR A 347 -13.80 -9.12 -67.39
C TYR A 347 -12.42 -8.84 -66.75
N ASP A 348 -11.56 -8.02 -67.37
CA ASP A 348 -10.24 -7.70 -66.85
C ASP A 348 -10.30 -6.95 -65.51
N THR A 349 -11.28 -6.05 -65.36
CA THR A 349 -11.51 -5.31 -64.10
C THR A 349 -11.93 -6.25 -62.95
N ILE A 350 -12.91 -7.12 -63.19
CA ILE A 350 -13.40 -8.07 -62.21
C ILE A 350 -12.35 -9.11 -61.86
N ASN A 351 -11.57 -9.57 -62.85
CA ASN A 351 -10.45 -10.47 -62.61
C ASN A 351 -9.36 -9.83 -61.68
N GLY A 352 -9.10 -8.53 -61.86
CA GLY A 352 -8.26 -7.76 -60.93
C GLY A 352 -8.82 -7.75 -59.50
N TYR A 353 -10.11 -7.47 -59.29
CA TYR A 353 -10.73 -7.51 -57.99
C TYR A 353 -10.71 -8.91 -57.37
N MET A 354 -10.99 -9.96 -58.12
CA MET A 354 -10.92 -11.35 -57.62
C MET A 354 -9.52 -11.73 -57.20
N THR A 355 -8.53 -11.28 -57.93
CA THR A 355 -7.13 -11.47 -57.53
C THR A 355 -6.81 -10.78 -56.21
N VAL A 356 -7.19 -9.53 -56.03
CA VAL A 356 -7.02 -8.80 -54.77
C VAL A 356 -7.75 -9.49 -53.63
N MET A 357 -9.01 -9.91 -53.85
CA MET A 357 -9.79 -10.64 -52.83
C MET A 357 -9.12 -11.95 -52.39
N THR A 358 -8.57 -12.72 -53.35
CA THR A 358 -7.94 -14.02 -53.06
C THR A 358 -6.57 -13.87 -52.38
N PHE A 359 -5.72 -12.96 -52.88
CA PHE A 359 -4.32 -12.88 -52.41
C PHE A 359 -4.09 -11.84 -51.31
N ILE A 360 -4.99 -10.91 -51.09
CA ILE A 360 -4.83 -9.87 -50.05
C ILE A 360 -5.92 -9.99 -48.97
N VAL A 361 -7.19 -9.89 -49.35
CA VAL A 361 -8.29 -9.81 -48.38
C VAL A 361 -8.52 -11.14 -47.65
N LEU A 362 -8.54 -12.25 -48.37
CA LEU A 362 -8.77 -13.57 -47.82
C LEU A 362 -7.68 -14.03 -46.83
N PRO A 363 -6.38 -13.87 -47.09
CA PRO A 363 -5.36 -14.19 -46.08
C PRO A 363 -5.47 -13.34 -44.84
N ILE A 364 -5.77 -12.04 -44.97
CA ILE A 364 -6.01 -11.16 -43.82
C ILE A 364 -7.18 -11.66 -43.03
N PHE A 365 -8.31 -11.97 -43.67
CA PHE A 365 -9.51 -12.49 -43.00
C PHE A 365 -9.24 -13.84 -42.31
N ALA A 366 -8.57 -14.78 -43.01
CA ALA A 366 -8.20 -16.07 -42.46
C ALA A 366 -7.25 -15.93 -41.27
N PHE A 367 -6.31 -14.98 -41.32
CA PHE A 367 -5.43 -14.66 -40.17
C PHE A 367 -6.20 -14.16 -38.98
N TYR A 368 -7.11 -13.20 -39.14
CA TYR A 368 -7.88 -12.64 -38.03
C TYR A 368 -8.87 -13.65 -37.41
N THR A 369 -9.38 -14.61 -38.19
CA THR A 369 -10.25 -15.67 -37.70
C THR A 369 -9.48 -16.79 -36.99
N ALA A 370 -8.31 -17.13 -37.47
CA ALA A 370 -7.46 -18.20 -36.97
C ALA A 370 -6.67 -17.79 -35.72
N PHE A 371 -6.23 -16.54 -35.67
CA PHE A 371 -5.39 -16.00 -34.57
C PHE A 371 -6.12 -14.88 -33.82
N PRO A 372 -7.22 -15.19 -33.13
CA PRO A 372 -7.85 -14.19 -32.26
C PRO A 372 -6.88 -13.81 -31.12
N PRO A 373 -7.00 -12.58 -30.59
CA PRO A 373 -6.24 -12.20 -29.40
C PRO A 373 -6.64 -13.05 -28.19
N TYR A 374 -5.85 -13.02 -27.11
CA TYR A 374 -6.02 -13.88 -25.95
C TYR A 374 -7.39 -13.73 -25.28
N TRP A 375 -8.04 -12.56 -25.38
CA TRP A 375 -9.38 -12.30 -24.81
C TRP A 375 -10.56 -12.83 -25.65
N LYS A 376 -10.30 -13.52 -26.75
CA LYS A 376 -11.33 -14.23 -27.53
C LYS A 376 -11.24 -15.77 -27.30
#